data_e1dfae340634c56120b153d6509e3e69
#
_entry.id   e1dfae340634c56120b153d6509e3e69
#
_cell.length_a   1.000
_cell.length_b   1.000
_cell.length_c   1.000
_cell.angle_alpha   90.00
_cell.angle_beta   90.00
_cell.angle_gamma   90.00
#
_symmetry.space_group_name_H-M   'P 1'
#
loop_
_entity.id
_entity.type
_entity.pdbx_description
1 polymer ?
#
loop_
_entity_poly.entity_id
_entity_poly.type
_entity_poly.pdbx_seq_one_letter_code
_entity_poly.pdbx_strand_id
1 'polypeptide(L)'
;MLTTLIPWIIVAALAVVFLESVLEFGNKFQFSRSAPNIRPADLSDLDVQPEPATAEMVGQLKELGFRRVGEAGFAEDRVVRLWYLADGKGTTAAGVFNIKGTAYATIYSWFGDEASIVYSIPTEGLMVNERNYLYRPLNTTPDVVYPQHLAAVQDFTMRFGSPRRLDSMPEILRLDAVYNQRFAQRKMAPDIRRAAIRAGAALVLAVILIAVLLIK
;
A
#
# COMPACT_ATOMS: atom_id res chain seq x y z
N MET A 1 -11.04 45.05 -14.50
CA MET A 1 -10.06 44.08 -14.98
C MET A 1 -9.79 42.94 -14.02
N LEU A 2 -9.51 43.13 -12.72
CA LEU A 2 -9.28 42.06 -11.77
C LEU A 2 -10.49 41.11 -11.59
N THR A 3 -11.71 41.66 -11.56
CA THR A 3 -12.94 40.88 -11.36
C THR A 3 -13.27 39.91 -12.51
N THR A 4 -12.76 40.15 -13.71
CA THR A 4 -12.94 39.26 -14.87
C THR A 4 -11.88 38.14 -14.92
N LEU A 5 -10.74 38.32 -14.28
CA LEU A 5 -9.65 37.32 -14.23
C LEU A 5 -9.89 36.23 -13.22
N ILE A 6 -10.51 36.52 -12.06
CA ILE A 6 -10.73 35.57 -10.97
C ILE A 6 -11.45 34.28 -11.44
N PRO A 7 -12.55 34.34 -12.20
CA PRO A 7 -13.23 33.12 -12.65
C PRO A 7 -12.35 32.23 -13.53
N TRP A 8 -11.52 32.81 -14.39
CA TRP A 8 -10.61 32.06 -15.24
C TRP A 8 -9.47 31.39 -14.46
N ILE A 9 -9.00 32.02 -13.39
CA ILE A 9 -8.04 31.40 -12.47
C ILE A 9 -8.67 30.16 -11.79
N ILE A 10 -9.95 30.26 -11.38
CA ILE A 10 -10.66 29.13 -10.78
C ILE A 10 -10.84 28.00 -11.81
N VAL A 11 -11.21 28.32 -13.06
CA VAL A 11 -11.31 27.30 -14.14
C VAL A 11 -9.96 26.60 -14.35
N ALA A 12 -8.87 27.37 -14.41
CA ALA A 12 -7.53 26.79 -14.54
C ALA A 12 -7.16 25.89 -13.36
N ALA A 13 -7.46 26.29 -12.12
CA ALA A 13 -7.23 25.47 -10.93
C ALA A 13 -8.05 24.16 -10.95
N LEU A 14 -9.33 24.24 -11.37
CA LEU A 14 -10.16 23.04 -11.51
C LEU A 14 -9.64 22.11 -12.61
N ALA A 15 -9.12 22.64 -13.72
CA ALA A 15 -8.49 21.85 -14.78
C ALA A 15 -7.23 21.10 -14.27
N VAL A 16 -6.41 21.73 -13.44
CA VAL A 16 -5.26 21.10 -12.80
C VAL A 16 -5.71 19.96 -11.88
N VAL A 17 -6.68 20.21 -10.99
CA VAL A 17 -7.24 19.18 -10.08
C VAL A 17 -7.84 18.00 -10.86
N PHE A 18 -8.54 18.28 -11.97
CA PHE A 18 -9.06 17.25 -12.86
C PHE A 18 -7.94 16.41 -13.44
N LEU A 19 -6.93 17.02 -14.03
CA LEU A 19 -5.82 16.33 -14.68
C LEU A 19 -5.05 15.46 -13.68
N GLU A 20 -4.70 16.00 -12.51
CA GLU A 20 -4.04 15.25 -11.43
C GLU A 20 -4.88 14.03 -10.99
N SER A 21 -6.20 14.23 -10.83
CA SER A 21 -7.10 13.16 -10.42
C SER A 21 -7.24 12.08 -11.48
N VAL A 22 -7.24 12.43 -12.77
CA VAL A 22 -7.26 11.47 -13.90
C VAL A 22 -5.95 10.69 -13.96
N LEU A 23 -4.81 11.35 -13.78
CA LEU A 23 -3.50 10.68 -13.75
C LEU A 23 -3.41 9.73 -12.56
N GLU A 24 -3.85 10.16 -11.37
CA GLU A 24 -3.88 9.31 -10.18
C GLU A 24 -4.79 8.07 -10.41
N PHE A 25 -5.99 8.28 -10.96
CA PHE A 25 -6.91 7.21 -11.32
C PHE A 25 -6.26 6.22 -12.29
N GLY A 26 -5.69 6.74 -13.38
CA GLY A 26 -5.06 5.92 -14.42
C GLY A 26 -3.93 5.05 -13.87
N ASN A 27 -3.01 5.65 -13.09
CA ASN A 27 -1.88 4.96 -12.49
C ASN A 27 -2.34 3.86 -11.51
N LYS A 28 -3.29 4.18 -10.61
CA LYS A 28 -3.80 3.21 -9.64
C LYS A 28 -4.60 2.08 -10.32
N PHE A 29 -5.39 2.42 -11.34
CA PHE A 29 -6.16 1.45 -12.10
C PHE A 29 -5.24 0.49 -12.87
N GLN A 30 -4.21 1.02 -13.55
CA GLN A 30 -3.23 0.20 -14.25
C GLN A 30 -2.49 -0.72 -13.30
N PHE A 31 -2.00 -0.21 -12.17
CA PHE A 31 -1.33 -1.02 -11.16
C PHE A 31 -2.26 -2.11 -10.61
N SER A 32 -3.52 -1.80 -10.30
CA SER A 32 -4.48 -2.78 -9.79
C SER A 32 -4.73 -3.92 -10.79
N ARG A 33 -4.64 -3.67 -12.10
CA ARG A 33 -4.77 -4.69 -13.14
C ARG A 33 -3.51 -5.53 -13.31
N SER A 34 -2.33 -4.96 -13.12
CA SER A 34 -1.05 -5.67 -13.22
C SER A 34 -0.69 -6.44 -11.95
N ALA A 35 -1.15 -6.00 -10.79
CA ALA A 35 -0.81 -6.60 -9.49
C ALA A 35 -0.98 -8.13 -9.43
N PRO A 36 -2.05 -8.75 -9.98
CA PRO A 36 -2.19 -10.21 -9.97
C PRO A 36 -1.07 -10.97 -10.68
N ASN A 37 -0.33 -10.31 -11.58
CA ASN A 37 0.75 -10.91 -12.37
C ASN A 37 2.13 -10.70 -11.75
N ILE A 38 2.24 -9.88 -10.71
CA ILE A 38 3.52 -9.61 -10.06
C ILE A 38 3.98 -10.84 -9.28
N ARG A 39 5.18 -11.31 -9.59
CA ARG A 39 5.83 -12.44 -8.93
C ARG A 39 7.20 -12.01 -8.41
N PRO A 40 7.37 -11.85 -7.09
CA PRO A 40 8.70 -11.62 -6.54
C PRO A 40 9.55 -12.88 -6.67
N ALA A 41 10.84 -12.70 -7.01
CA ALA A 41 11.84 -13.76 -7.04
C ALA A 41 12.62 -13.76 -5.72
N ASP A 42 12.98 -14.93 -5.21
CA ASP A 42 13.87 -15.07 -4.06
C ASP A 42 15.29 -14.59 -4.44
N LEU A 43 15.81 -13.65 -3.68
CA LEU A 43 17.15 -13.06 -3.83
C LEU A 43 17.99 -13.25 -2.56
N SER A 44 17.61 -14.16 -1.67
CA SER A 44 18.23 -14.33 -0.35
C SER A 44 19.71 -14.75 -0.43
N ASP A 45 20.13 -15.33 -1.56
CA ASP A 45 21.53 -15.70 -1.82
C ASP A 45 22.41 -14.50 -2.18
N LEU A 46 21.83 -13.34 -2.47
CA LEU A 46 22.58 -12.13 -2.79
C LEU A 46 22.90 -11.38 -1.51
N ASP A 47 24.19 -11.30 -1.16
CA ASP A 47 24.65 -10.51 -0.01
C ASP A 47 24.67 -9.01 -0.35
N VAL A 48 23.53 -8.37 -0.27
CA VAL A 48 23.39 -6.93 -0.52
C VAL A 48 22.98 -6.22 0.76
N GLN A 49 23.73 -5.17 1.08
CA GLN A 49 23.40 -4.34 2.22
C GLN A 49 22.19 -3.44 1.89
N PRO A 50 21.24 -3.31 2.83
CA PRO A 50 20.12 -2.40 2.65
C PRO A 50 20.59 -0.93 2.64
N GLU A 51 19.90 -0.08 1.90
CA GLU A 51 20.09 1.37 1.97
C GLU A 51 19.85 1.90 3.41
N PRO A 52 20.45 3.04 3.80
CA PRO A 52 20.39 3.52 5.18
C PRO A 52 18.98 3.59 5.78
N ALA A 53 18.01 4.15 5.05
CA ALA A 53 16.62 4.23 5.52
C ALA A 53 15.97 2.84 5.70
N THR A 54 16.28 1.91 4.80
CA THR A 54 15.82 0.51 4.92
C THR A 54 16.47 -0.19 6.09
N ALA A 55 17.78 0.04 6.31
CA ALA A 55 18.52 -0.53 7.43
C ALA A 55 17.94 -0.04 8.76
N GLU A 56 17.60 1.24 8.88
CA GLU A 56 16.93 1.81 10.05
C GLU A 56 15.57 1.14 10.31
N MET A 57 14.71 1.04 9.32
CA MET A 57 13.41 0.38 9.44
C MET A 57 13.54 -1.09 9.83
N VAL A 58 14.50 -1.81 9.25
CA VAL A 58 14.84 -3.19 9.63
C VAL A 58 15.35 -3.25 11.08
N GLY A 59 16.12 -2.27 11.51
CA GLY A 59 16.60 -2.13 12.89
C GLY A 59 15.44 -2.01 13.88
N GLN A 60 14.51 -1.09 13.63
CA GLN A 60 13.32 -0.90 14.46
C GLN A 60 12.47 -2.19 14.55
N LEU A 61 12.31 -2.93 13.46
CA LEU A 61 11.60 -4.21 13.49
C LEU A 61 12.37 -5.29 14.29
N LYS A 62 13.71 -5.31 14.20
CA LYS A 62 14.52 -6.24 15.00
C LYS A 62 14.41 -5.96 16.50
N GLU A 63 14.33 -4.70 16.92
CA GLU A 63 14.08 -4.32 18.31
C GLU A 63 12.73 -4.83 18.84
N LEU A 64 11.74 -4.98 17.94
CA LEU A 64 10.45 -5.60 18.24
C LEU A 64 10.47 -7.15 18.20
N GLY A 65 11.64 -7.75 18.00
CA GLY A 65 11.84 -9.20 18.02
C GLY A 65 11.67 -9.89 16.67
N PHE A 66 11.57 -9.12 15.56
CA PHE A 66 11.57 -9.71 14.23
C PHE A 66 12.97 -10.20 13.84
N ARG A 67 13.02 -11.30 13.09
CA ARG A 67 14.25 -11.89 12.56
C ARG A 67 14.19 -11.95 11.05
N ARG A 68 15.32 -11.71 10.38
CA ARG A 68 15.42 -11.82 8.92
C ARG A 68 15.07 -13.25 8.48
N VAL A 69 14.21 -13.33 7.45
CA VAL A 69 13.83 -14.57 6.76
C VAL A 69 14.53 -14.65 5.42
N GLY A 70 14.58 -13.54 4.66
CA GLY A 70 15.23 -13.50 3.36
C GLY A 70 14.97 -12.18 2.62
N GLU A 71 15.25 -12.21 1.32
CA GLU A 71 15.05 -11.08 0.42
C GLU A 71 14.32 -11.53 -0.85
N ALA A 72 13.53 -10.63 -1.43
CA ALA A 72 12.97 -10.84 -2.74
C ALA A 72 13.12 -9.58 -3.61
N GLY A 73 12.94 -9.73 -4.91
CA GLY A 73 12.96 -8.64 -5.87
C GLY A 73 11.97 -8.85 -7.01
N PHE A 74 11.63 -7.77 -7.68
CA PHE A 74 10.81 -7.80 -8.88
C PHE A 74 11.72 -7.63 -10.09
N ALA A 75 11.66 -8.59 -11.02
CA ALA A 75 12.49 -8.62 -12.23
C ALA A 75 11.81 -7.85 -13.37
N GLU A 76 11.67 -6.54 -13.25
CA GLU A 76 11.34 -5.67 -14.40
C GLU A 76 11.99 -4.31 -14.18
N ASP A 77 12.98 -3.95 -15.00
CA ASP A 77 13.68 -2.66 -15.18
C ASP A 77 14.19 -1.86 -13.97
N ARG A 78 13.64 -2.08 -12.78
CA ARG A 78 14.13 -1.56 -11.49
C ARG A 78 13.90 -2.59 -10.41
N VAL A 79 14.97 -3.17 -9.93
CA VAL A 79 14.93 -4.12 -8.82
C VAL A 79 14.47 -3.40 -7.54
N VAL A 80 13.17 -3.37 -7.29
CA VAL A 80 12.67 -3.06 -5.96
C VAL A 80 12.97 -4.27 -5.10
N ARG A 81 13.86 -4.10 -4.11
CA ARG A 81 14.19 -5.16 -3.15
C ARG A 81 13.27 -5.07 -1.95
N LEU A 82 12.83 -6.24 -1.50
CA LEU A 82 12.06 -6.40 -0.27
C LEU A 82 12.87 -7.25 0.70
N TRP A 83 13.03 -6.75 1.93
CA TRP A 83 13.61 -7.49 3.05
C TRP A 83 12.48 -8.06 3.88
N TYR A 84 12.44 -9.38 4.01
CA TYR A 84 11.42 -10.07 4.79
C TYR A 84 11.95 -10.46 6.15
N LEU A 85 11.13 -10.13 7.15
CA LEU A 85 11.36 -10.47 8.55
C LEU A 85 10.11 -11.19 9.08
N ALA A 86 10.30 -12.05 10.10
CA ALA A 86 9.20 -12.67 10.82
C ALA A 86 9.38 -12.45 12.34
N ASP A 87 8.27 -12.36 13.06
CA ASP A 87 8.29 -12.26 14.52
C ASP A 87 8.82 -13.56 15.16
N GLY A 88 9.11 -13.52 16.47
CA GLY A 88 9.66 -14.68 17.17
C GLY A 88 8.75 -15.92 17.15
N LYS A 89 7.45 -15.78 16.88
CA LYS A 89 6.48 -16.88 16.73
C LYS A 89 6.39 -17.35 15.28
N GLY A 90 6.90 -16.57 14.34
CA GLY A 90 6.78 -16.83 12.91
C GLY A 90 5.35 -16.72 12.37
N THR A 91 4.47 -15.94 13.04
CA THR A 91 3.06 -15.80 12.65
C THR A 91 2.73 -14.42 12.09
N THR A 92 3.64 -13.48 12.27
CA THR A 92 3.59 -12.14 11.69
C THR A 92 4.87 -11.92 10.90
N ALA A 93 4.73 -11.51 9.65
CA ALA A 93 5.87 -11.11 8.83
C ALA A 93 5.84 -9.60 8.55
N ALA A 94 7.00 -9.08 8.22
CA ALA A 94 7.17 -7.72 7.74
C ALA A 94 7.99 -7.74 6.45
N GLY A 95 7.52 -7.03 5.43
CA GLY A 95 8.26 -6.74 4.21
C GLY A 95 8.70 -5.28 4.20
N VAL A 96 10.00 -5.01 4.11
CA VAL A 96 10.57 -3.65 4.06
C VAL A 96 11.12 -3.38 2.68
N PHE A 97 10.81 -2.22 2.12
CA PHE A 97 11.29 -1.79 0.80
C PHE A 97 11.52 -0.29 0.76
N ASN A 98 12.28 0.17 -0.22
CA ASN A 98 12.59 1.59 -0.42
C ASN A 98 11.97 2.10 -1.73
N ILE A 99 11.36 3.28 -1.66
CA ILE A 99 10.92 4.02 -2.85
C ILE A 99 11.48 5.43 -2.75
N LYS A 100 12.38 5.79 -3.66
CA LYS A 100 12.95 7.15 -3.77
C LYS A 100 13.56 7.67 -2.45
N GLY A 101 14.26 6.81 -1.72
CA GLY A 101 14.94 7.17 -0.47
C GLY A 101 14.08 7.07 0.78
N THR A 102 12.79 6.77 0.66
CA THR A 102 11.90 6.53 1.81
C THR A 102 11.69 5.03 2.00
N ALA A 103 11.96 4.54 3.22
CA ALA A 103 11.67 3.17 3.58
C ALA A 103 10.20 3.00 3.97
N TYR A 104 9.62 1.93 3.49
CA TYR A 104 8.26 1.50 3.79
C TYR A 104 8.31 0.11 4.40
N ALA A 105 7.42 -0.16 5.36
CA ALA A 105 7.21 -1.50 5.87
C ALA A 105 5.76 -1.91 5.75
N THR A 106 5.55 -3.18 5.46
CA THR A 106 4.23 -3.82 5.48
C THR A 106 4.28 -4.94 6.50
N ILE A 107 3.52 -4.83 7.61
CA ILE A 107 3.40 -5.85 8.65
C ILE A 107 2.11 -6.62 8.39
N TYR A 108 2.18 -7.94 8.32
CA TYR A 108 1.04 -8.75 7.93
C TYR A 108 0.99 -10.13 8.60
N SER A 109 -0.22 -10.68 8.70
CA SER A 109 -0.52 -12.04 9.14
C SER A 109 -1.58 -12.66 8.23
N TRP A 110 -1.49 -13.98 8.06
CA TRP A 110 -2.39 -14.77 7.22
C TRP A 110 -3.14 -15.83 8.01
N PHE A 111 -4.38 -16.08 7.62
CA PHE A 111 -5.27 -17.08 8.21
C PHE A 111 -5.81 -17.98 7.09
N GLY A 112 -5.19 -19.14 6.93
CA GLY A 112 -5.37 -19.93 5.70
C GLY A 112 -4.92 -19.13 4.48
N ASP A 113 -5.53 -19.37 3.33
CA ASP A 113 -5.31 -18.59 2.09
C ASP A 113 -6.43 -17.56 1.85
N GLU A 114 -7.35 -17.40 2.80
CA GLU A 114 -8.60 -16.68 2.60
C GLU A 114 -8.69 -15.38 3.39
N ALA A 115 -7.94 -15.23 4.46
CA ALA A 115 -7.99 -14.04 5.29
C ALA A 115 -6.61 -13.48 5.60
N SER A 116 -6.50 -12.15 5.59
CA SER A 116 -5.24 -11.44 5.82
C SER A 116 -5.46 -10.11 6.57
N ILE A 117 -4.49 -9.80 7.43
CA ILE A 117 -4.34 -8.50 8.08
C ILE A 117 -3.06 -7.87 7.56
N VAL A 118 -3.14 -6.62 7.11
CA VAL A 118 -2.00 -5.88 6.55
C VAL A 118 -1.99 -4.46 7.08
N TYR A 119 -0.87 -4.05 7.65
CA TYR A 119 -0.57 -2.68 8.05
C TYR A 119 0.60 -2.16 7.22
N SER A 120 0.46 -0.99 6.61
CA SER A 120 1.54 -0.35 5.83
C SER A 120 1.99 0.95 6.48
N ILE A 121 3.30 1.16 6.63
CA ILE A 121 3.94 2.29 7.31
C ILE A 121 5.22 2.74 6.60
N PRO A 122 5.62 4.00 6.68
CA PRO A 122 4.74 5.14 6.85
C PRO A 122 3.90 5.30 5.58
N THR A 123 2.58 5.27 5.68
CA THR A 123 1.73 5.34 4.49
C THR A 123 0.42 6.05 4.82
N GLU A 124 -0.01 6.93 3.93
CA GLU A 124 -1.33 7.52 3.93
C GLU A 124 -2.24 6.79 2.94
N GLY A 125 -3.51 6.72 3.23
CA GLY A 125 -4.48 6.06 2.36
C GLY A 125 -5.77 5.71 3.07
N LEU A 126 -6.66 5.04 2.35
CA LEU A 126 -7.93 4.61 2.90
C LEU A 126 -7.81 3.20 3.50
N MET A 127 -8.37 3.04 4.68
CA MET A 127 -8.50 1.74 5.33
C MET A 127 -9.51 0.87 4.56
N VAL A 128 -9.20 -0.42 4.44
CA VAL A 128 -10.15 -1.46 4.00
C VAL A 128 -10.41 -2.36 5.20
N ASN A 129 -11.68 -2.51 5.56
CA ASN A 129 -12.11 -3.38 6.65
C ASN A 129 -13.26 -4.25 6.17
N GLU A 130 -12.92 -5.44 5.73
CA GLU A 130 -13.86 -6.47 5.26
C GLU A 130 -13.83 -7.67 6.21
N ARG A 131 -14.77 -8.59 6.04
CA ARG A 131 -14.88 -9.78 6.89
C ARG A 131 -13.57 -10.58 7.00
N ASN A 132 -12.87 -10.72 5.88
CA ASN A 132 -11.65 -11.54 5.75
C ASN A 132 -10.41 -10.76 5.33
N TYR A 133 -10.49 -9.43 5.27
CA TYR A 133 -9.37 -8.59 4.87
C TYR A 133 -9.36 -7.27 5.64
N LEU A 134 -8.30 -7.03 6.38
CA LEU A 134 -8.03 -5.74 7.03
C LEU A 134 -6.75 -5.15 6.42
N TYR A 135 -6.88 -3.98 5.80
CA TYR A 135 -5.76 -3.14 5.38
C TYR A 135 -5.82 -1.81 6.11
N ARG A 136 -4.73 -1.44 6.78
CA ARG A 136 -4.62 -0.18 7.53
C ARG A 136 -3.32 0.53 7.19
N PRO A 137 -3.36 1.59 6.37
CA PRO A 137 -2.21 2.48 6.19
C PRO A 137 -2.10 3.42 7.39
N LEU A 138 -0.89 3.63 7.91
CA LEU A 138 -0.62 4.50 9.05
C LEU A 138 0.68 5.28 8.82
N ASN A 139 0.63 6.59 9.03
CA ASN A 139 1.83 7.44 8.97
C ASN A 139 2.49 7.49 10.36
N THR A 140 3.15 6.41 10.75
CA THR A 140 3.77 6.22 12.07
C THR A 140 4.91 5.19 11.99
N THR A 141 5.41 4.75 13.13
CA THR A 141 6.55 3.83 13.30
C THR A 141 6.12 2.40 13.65
N PRO A 142 6.99 1.37 13.45
CA PRO A 142 6.66 -0.03 13.73
C PRO A 142 6.24 -0.32 15.17
N ASP A 143 6.83 0.35 16.14
CA ASP A 143 6.54 0.16 17.58
C ASP A 143 5.11 0.56 17.96
N VAL A 144 4.56 1.57 17.28
CA VAL A 144 3.15 1.99 17.45
C VAL A 144 2.19 1.04 16.75
N VAL A 145 2.59 0.50 15.59
CA VAL A 145 1.73 -0.34 14.75
C VAL A 145 1.69 -1.79 15.21
N TYR A 146 2.82 -2.35 15.64
CA TYR A 146 2.90 -3.78 15.95
C TYR A 146 1.93 -4.22 17.05
N PRO A 147 1.76 -3.50 18.19
CA PRO A 147 0.73 -3.84 19.17
C PRO A 147 -0.70 -3.80 18.60
N GLN A 148 -1.02 -2.84 17.73
CA GLN A 148 -2.32 -2.77 17.06
C GLN A 148 -2.54 -3.95 16.11
N HIS A 149 -1.49 -4.35 15.39
CA HIS A 149 -1.54 -5.53 14.54
C HIS A 149 -1.82 -6.80 15.35
N LEU A 150 -1.14 -6.97 16.48
CA LEU A 150 -1.35 -8.14 17.38
C LEU A 150 -2.78 -8.19 17.93
N ALA A 151 -3.38 -7.04 18.29
CA ALA A 151 -4.78 -7.00 18.69
C ALA A 151 -5.72 -7.44 17.57
N ALA A 152 -5.47 -7.00 16.34
CA ALA A 152 -6.23 -7.45 15.17
C ALA A 152 -6.01 -8.95 14.88
N VAL A 153 -4.80 -9.48 15.09
CA VAL A 153 -4.51 -10.92 14.98
C VAL A 153 -5.35 -11.74 15.97
N GLN A 154 -5.54 -11.27 17.20
CA GLN A 154 -6.39 -11.94 18.18
C GLN A 154 -7.84 -12.03 17.70
N ASP A 155 -8.39 -10.92 17.19
CA ASP A 155 -9.73 -10.86 16.62
C ASP A 155 -9.92 -11.83 15.44
N PHE A 156 -8.94 -11.86 14.53
CA PHE A 156 -8.99 -12.76 13.38
C PHE A 156 -8.81 -14.21 13.77
N THR A 157 -8.00 -14.49 14.80
CA THR A 157 -7.83 -15.86 15.34
C THR A 157 -9.14 -16.44 15.83
N MET A 158 -9.99 -15.65 16.48
CA MET A 158 -11.31 -16.10 16.92
C MET A 158 -12.25 -16.45 15.76
N ARG A 159 -12.04 -15.84 14.60
CA ARG A 159 -12.92 -16.03 13.42
C ARG A 159 -12.40 -17.04 12.40
N PHE A 160 -11.09 -17.15 12.25
CA PHE A 160 -10.44 -17.89 11.17
C PHE A 160 -9.46 -18.96 11.67
N GLY A 161 -9.31 -19.12 12.99
CA GLY A 161 -8.33 -20.02 13.59
C GLY A 161 -6.93 -19.43 13.65
N SER A 162 -5.94 -20.28 13.94
CA SER A 162 -4.56 -19.85 14.13
C SER A 162 -3.95 -19.26 12.85
N PRO A 163 -3.14 -18.20 12.97
CA PRO A 163 -2.42 -17.64 11.83
C PRO A 163 -1.40 -18.65 11.27
N ARG A 164 -1.11 -18.54 9.99
CA ARG A 164 -0.08 -19.33 9.31
C ARG A 164 1.33 -18.96 9.78
N ARG A 165 2.23 -19.90 9.64
CA ARG A 165 3.66 -19.63 9.80
C ARG A 165 4.22 -18.92 8.57
N LEU A 166 5.02 -17.89 8.83
CA LEU A 166 5.61 -16.98 7.85
C LEU A 166 7.13 -16.88 8.08
N ASP A 167 7.74 -17.98 8.46
CA ASP A 167 9.15 -18.07 8.82
C ASP A 167 10.04 -18.68 7.72
N SER A 168 9.51 -18.81 6.50
CA SER A 168 10.26 -19.28 5.34
C SER A 168 9.94 -18.48 4.07
N MET A 169 10.95 -18.22 3.23
CA MET A 169 10.78 -17.49 1.98
C MET A 169 9.78 -18.15 1.02
N PRO A 170 9.80 -19.46 0.78
CA PRO A 170 8.81 -20.09 -0.10
C PRO A 170 7.36 -19.81 0.30
N GLU A 171 7.05 -19.88 1.60
CA GLU A 171 5.68 -19.62 2.09
C GLU A 171 5.33 -18.13 1.98
N ILE A 172 6.25 -17.23 2.32
CA ILE A 172 6.06 -15.78 2.16
C ILE A 172 5.76 -15.44 0.70
N LEU A 173 6.60 -15.87 -0.24
CA LEU A 173 6.43 -15.59 -1.67
C LEU A 173 5.13 -16.19 -2.23
N ARG A 174 4.75 -17.39 -1.77
CA ARG A 174 3.48 -18.00 -2.13
C ARG A 174 2.29 -17.14 -1.67
N LEU A 175 2.32 -16.66 -0.43
CA LEU A 175 1.24 -15.84 0.13
C LEU A 175 1.22 -14.42 -0.46
N ASP A 176 2.35 -13.84 -0.81
CA ASP A 176 2.42 -12.59 -1.55
C ASP A 176 1.77 -12.72 -2.94
N ALA A 177 1.98 -13.85 -3.62
CA ALA A 177 1.29 -14.13 -4.87
C ALA A 177 -0.24 -14.25 -4.68
N VAL A 178 -0.68 -14.92 -3.61
CA VAL A 178 -2.11 -14.98 -3.25
C VAL A 178 -2.65 -13.61 -2.91
N TYR A 179 -1.88 -12.79 -2.18
CA TYR A 179 -2.24 -11.41 -1.87
C TYR A 179 -2.47 -10.59 -3.13
N ASN A 180 -1.53 -10.61 -4.05
CA ASN A 180 -1.61 -9.87 -5.30
C ASN A 180 -2.83 -10.27 -6.13
N GLN A 181 -3.18 -11.56 -6.13
CA GLN A 181 -4.34 -12.07 -6.86
C GLN A 181 -5.68 -11.68 -6.21
N ARG A 182 -5.78 -11.71 -4.88
CA ARG A 182 -7.06 -11.63 -4.17
C ARG A 182 -7.34 -10.27 -3.55
N PHE A 183 -6.31 -9.60 -3.02
CA PHE A 183 -6.47 -8.44 -2.15
C PHE A 183 -5.90 -7.13 -2.71
N ALA A 184 -4.94 -7.18 -3.63
CA ALA A 184 -4.34 -5.96 -4.16
C ALA A 184 -5.37 -5.02 -4.80
N GLN A 185 -6.32 -5.57 -5.56
CA GLN A 185 -7.41 -4.78 -6.14
C GLN A 185 -8.32 -4.17 -5.08
N ARG A 186 -8.66 -4.94 -4.03
CA ARG A 186 -9.51 -4.46 -2.93
C ARG A 186 -8.84 -3.35 -2.14
N LYS A 187 -7.53 -3.48 -1.89
CA LYS A 187 -6.72 -2.42 -1.27
C LYS A 187 -6.81 -1.10 -2.03
N MET A 188 -6.80 -1.15 -3.35
CA MET A 188 -6.78 0.04 -4.20
C MET A 188 -8.16 0.58 -4.57
N ALA A 189 -9.22 -0.22 -4.44
CA ALA A 189 -10.57 0.16 -4.84
C ALA A 189 -11.07 1.48 -4.20
N PRO A 190 -10.89 1.74 -2.88
CA PRO A 190 -11.30 3.00 -2.27
C PRO A 190 -10.58 4.21 -2.85
N ASP A 191 -9.28 4.11 -3.10
CA ASP A 191 -8.47 5.19 -3.65
C ASP A 191 -8.81 5.48 -5.11
N ILE A 192 -9.02 4.43 -5.91
CA ILE A 192 -9.49 4.54 -7.30
C ILE A 192 -10.84 5.26 -7.34
N ARG A 193 -11.79 4.85 -6.48
CA ARG A 193 -13.11 5.49 -6.37
C ARG A 193 -12.99 6.96 -5.97
N ARG A 194 -12.14 7.28 -5.00
CA ARG A 194 -11.90 8.66 -4.55
C ARG A 194 -11.33 9.53 -5.67
N ALA A 195 -10.35 9.04 -6.43
CA ALA A 195 -9.76 9.75 -7.56
C ALA A 195 -10.81 9.99 -8.67
N ALA A 196 -11.65 8.99 -8.98
CA ALA A 196 -12.75 9.13 -9.96
C ALA A 196 -13.79 10.18 -9.53
N ILE A 197 -14.18 10.19 -8.24
CA ILE A 197 -15.12 11.18 -7.71
C ILE A 197 -14.53 12.59 -7.80
N ARG A 198 -13.25 12.77 -7.42
CA ARG A 198 -12.59 14.08 -7.50
C ARG A 198 -12.50 14.58 -8.94
N ALA A 199 -12.15 13.72 -9.89
CA ALA A 199 -12.12 14.07 -11.31
C ALA A 199 -13.51 14.50 -11.81
N GLY A 200 -14.55 13.71 -11.51
CA GLY A 200 -15.91 14.04 -11.89
C GLY A 200 -16.40 15.36 -11.30
N ALA A 201 -16.16 15.60 -10.01
CA ALA A 201 -16.55 16.83 -9.36
C ALA A 201 -15.84 18.06 -9.95
N ALA A 202 -14.51 17.99 -10.17
CA ALA A 202 -13.76 19.09 -10.78
C ALA A 202 -14.25 19.40 -12.20
N LEU A 203 -14.54 18.37 -13.00
CA LEU A 203 -15.07 18.54 -14.35
C LEU A 203 -16.44 19.23 -14.34
N VAL A 204 -17.38 18.76 -13.51
CA VAL A 204 -18.73 19.34 -13.41
C VAL A 204 -18.66 20.80 -12.98
N LEU A 205 -17.84 21.11 -11.95
CA LEU A 205 -17.68 22.50 -11.48
C LEU A 205 -17.06 23.39 -12.56
N ALA A 206 -16.07 22.92 -13.30
CA ALA A 206 -15.46 23.67 -14.40
C ALA A 206 -16.48 23.96 -15.51
N VAL A 207 -17.28 22.96 -15.90
CA VAL A 207 -18.33 23.12 -16.95
C VAL A 207 -19.39 24.14 -16.50
N ILE A 208 -19.88 24.05 -15.26
CA ILE A 208 -20.86 25.01 -14.72
C ILE A 208 -20.28 26.43 -14.73
N LEU A 209 -19.05 26.61 -14.28
CA LEU A 209 -18.43 27.93 -14.22
C LEU A 209 -18.22 28.51 -15.60
N ILE A 210 -17.78 27.71 -16.58
CA ILE A 210 -17.62 28.15 -17.98
C ILE A 210 -18.99 28.55 -18.57
N ALA A 211 -20.04 27.74 -18.35
CA ALA A 211 -21.39 28.05 -18.81
C ALA A 211 -21.90 29.40 -18.26
N VAL A 212 -21.69 29.65 -16.95
CA VAL A 212 -22.07 30.94 -16.32
C VAL A 212 -21.26 32.12 -16.87
N LEU A 213 -19.99 31.91 -17.24
CA LEU A 213 -19.15 32.97 -17.84
C LEU A 213 -19.52 33.30 -19.27
N LEU A 214 -20.04 32.31 -20.04
CA LEU A 214 -20.43 32.50 -21.44
C LEU A 214 -21.84 33.11 -21.59
N ILE A 215 -22.67 33.05 -20.55
CA ILE A 215 -24.04 33.60 -20.55
C ILE A 215 -24.04 35.09 -20.14
N LYS A 216 -22.95 35.60 -19.58
CA LYS A 216 -22.78 37.02 -19.26
C LYS A 216 -22.16 37.79 -20.42
#